data_627f94b829cb599a734e4c176e14c848
#
_entry.id   627f94b829cb599a734e4c176e14c848
#
_cell.length_a   1.000
_cell.length_b   1.000
_cell.length_c   1.000
_cell.angle_alpha   90.00
_cell.angle_beta   90.00
_cell.angle_gamma   90.00
#
_symmetry.space_group_name_H-M   'P 1'
#
loop_
_entity.id
_entity.type
_entity.pdbx_description
1 polymer ?
#
loop_
_entity_poly.entity_id
_entity_poly.type
_entity_poly.pdbx_seq_one_letter_code
_entity_poly.pdbx_strand_id
1 'polypeptide(L)'
;MRRLILPLAALAMVSACKKEAAPVAAESEAAAAADAAAAPVMPAVATNARTTLKFAGAYNQTGADGKVTTLTLGADDTYEWTGADGKPVKGTFSWYKDGSTILLDAAGGKGVYAIADGAVYKIADKDAPRTGFTADQMWSRAAPAM
;
A
#
# COMPACT_ATOMS: atom_id res chain seq x y z
N MET A 1 26.40 -31.92 -24.46
CA MET A 1 26.04 -33.19 -25.16
C MET A 1 24.52 -33.32 -25.17
N ARG A 2 23.98 -33.43 -26.40
CA ARG A 2 22.73 -34.15 -26.80
C ARG A 2 21.42 -33.63 -26.16
N ARG A 3 20.38 -33.34 -26.86
CA ARG A 3 19.79 -33.35 -28.24
C ARG A 3 18.37 -32.88 -28.03
N LEU A 4 17.91 -31.82 -28.66
CA LEU A 4 17.09 -31.83 -29.88
C LEU A 4 16.01 -32.90 -29.94
N ILE A 5 14.74 -32.52 -29.92
CA ILE A 5 13.66 -33.04 -30.76
C ILE A 5 12.48 -32.04 -30.78
N LEU A 6 12.21 -31.47 -31.96
CA LEU A 6 10.90 -31.01 -32.44
C LEU A 6 10.12 -32.22 -33.01
N PRO A 7 8.80 -32.21 -33.05
CA PRO A 7 8.04 -32.07 -34.30
C PRO A 7 6.82 -31.12 -34.10
N LEU A 8 6.49 -30.26 -34.98
CA LEU A 8 5.96 -30.18 -36.35
C LEU A 8 4.64 -30.92 -36.62
N ALA A 9 3.67 -30.15 -37.17
CA ALA A 9 2.46 -30.49 -37.95
C ALA A 9 1.19 -30.74 -37.15
N ALA A 10 -0.02 -30.27 -37.53
CA ALA A 10 -0.56 -30.09 -38.88
C ALA A 10 -1.78 -29.16 -38.88
N LEU A 11 -2.00 -28.54 -40.02
CA LEU A 11 -3.17 -27.84 -40.53
C LEU A 11 -4.47 -28.66 -40.46
N ALA A 12 -5.60 -27.98 -40.23
CA ALA A 12 -6.88 -28.32 -40.86
C ALA A 12 -7.72 -27.08 -41.08
N MET A 13 -7.92 -26.70 -42.33
CA MET A 13 -8.93 -25.82 -42.84
C MET A 13 -10.26 -26.57 -42.94
N VAL A 14 -11.40 -25.95 -42.69
CA VAL A 14 -12.69 -26.16 -43.37
C VAL A 14 -13.53 -24.90 -43.07
N SER A 15 -13.72 -24.04 -44.06
CA SER A 15 -14.85 -23.87 -44.97
C SER A 15 -16.15 -23.38 -44.38
N ALA A 16 -16.43 -22.18 -44.76
CA ALA A 16 -17.61 -21.46 -45.13
C ALA A 16 -18.98 -22.17 -45.03
N CYS A 17 -19.92 -21.50 -44.39
CA CYS A 17 -21.29 -21.39 -44.93
C CYS A 17 -21.86 -20.01 -44.55
N LYS A 18 -22.14 -19.29 -45.60
CA LYS A 18 -22.86 -18.03 -45.72
C LYS A 18 -24.35 -18.26 -45.44
N LYS A 19 -24.95 -17.51 -44.54
CA LYS A 19 -26.37 -17.14 -44.65
C LYS A 19 -26.63 -15.82 -43.93
N GLU A 20 -27.13 -14.94 -44.77
CA GLU A 20 -27.57 -13.57 -44.58
C GLU A 20 -28.87 -13.54 -43.77
N ALA A 21 -28.95 -12.65 -42.79
CA ALA A 21 -30.09 -11.83 -42.40
C ALA A 21 -29.68 -10.90 -41.25
N ALA A 22 -29.68 -9.62 -41.53
CA ALA A 22 -29.62 -8.52 -40.57
C ALA A 22 -31.06 -8.19 -40.09
N PRO A 23 -31.25 -7.18 -39.24
CA PRO A 23 -30.54 -6.60 -38.13
C PRO A 23 -31.40 -6.48 -36.86
N VAL A 24 -30.89 -6.50 -35.71
CA VAL A 24 -31.37 -5.70 -34.59
C VAL A 24 -30.20 -5.39 -33.69
N ALA A 25 -30.00 -4.12 -33.51
CA ALA A 25 -29.07 -3.54 -32.58
C ALA A 25 -29.31 -4.05 -31.14
N ALA A 26 -28.27 -4.59 -30.55
CA ALA A 26 -28.05 -4.53 -29.13
C ALA A 26 -26.55 -4.34 -28.97
N GLU A 27 -26.16 -3.09 -28.93
CA GLU A 27 -24.95 -2.63 -28.36
C GLU A 27 -24.91 -3.10 -26.89
N SER A 28 -24.28 -4.19 -26.68
CA SER A 28 -23.72 -4.49 -25.34
C SER A 28 -22.26 -4.36 -25.48
N GLU A 29 -21.84 -3.13 -25.48
CA GLU A 29 -20.47 -2.70 -25.17
C GLU A 29 -20.22 -3.09 -23.70
N ALA A 30 -19.87 -4.32 -23.48
CA ALA A 30 -19.16 -4.69 -22.28
C ALA A 30 -17.80 -4.02 -22.38
N ALA A 31 -17.77 -2.73 -22.06
CA ALA A 31 -16.56 -2.05 -21.70
C ALA A 31 -15.95 -2.87 -20.56
N ALA A 32 -14.91 -3.61 -20.88
CA ALA A 32 -13.95 -4.05 -19.89
C ALA A 32 -13.47 -2.76 -19.22
N ALA A 33 -14.10 -2.42 -18.11
CA ALA A 33 -13.55 -1.46 -17.17
C ALA A 33 -12.22 -2.06 -16.76
N ALA A 34 -11.15 -1.64 -17.40
CA ALA A 34 -9.83 -1.73 -16.82
C ALA A 34 -9.99 -1.05 -15.48
N ASP A 35 -9.93 -1.83 -14.42
CA ASP A 35 -9.78 -1.37 -13.05
C ASP A 35 -8.46 -0.59 -13.03
N ALA A 36 -8.54 0.68 -13.40
CA ALA A 36 -7.48 1.63 -13.16
C ALA A 36 -7.42 1.71 -11.64
N ALA A 37 -6.48 0.97 -11.05
CA ALA A 37 -6.19 1.01 -9.64
C ALA A 37 -6.12 2.50 -9.27
N ALA A 38 -7.15 3.00 -8.61
CA ALA A 38 -7.23 4.39 -8.18
C ALA A 38 -5.95 4.66 -7.39
N ALA A 39 -5.21 5.67 -7.79
CA ALA A 39 -4.01 6.08 -7.07
C ALA A 39 -4.37 6.17 -5.58
N PRO A 40 -3.54 5.62 -4.68
CA PRO A 40 -3.86 5.58 -3.27
C PRO A 40 -4.14 7.00 -2.79
N VAL A 41 -5.34 7.21 -2.25
CA VAL A 41 -5.70 8.49 -1.65
C VAL A 41 -4.83 8.68 -0.43
N MET A 42 -3.92 9.66 -0.48
CA MET A 42 -3.01 9.96 0.63
C MET A 42 -3.70 10.92 1.59
N PRO A 43 -4.05 10.46 2.81
CA PRO A 43 -4.66 11.32 3.81
C PRO A 43 -3.73 12.48 4.19
N ALA A 44 -4.29 13.66 4.37
CA ALA A 44 -3.53 14.82 4.86
C ALA A 44 -3.09 14.60 6.32
N VAL A 45 -1.88 15.08 6.65
CA VAL A 45 -1.41 15.08 8.04
C VAL A 45 -2.34 15.93 8.89
N ALA A 46 -2.83 15.36 9.98
CA ALA A 46 -3.77 16.05 10.86
C ALA A 46 -3.07 17.15 11.67
N THR A 47 -3.80 18.19 12.00
CA THR A 47 -3.37 19.16 13.00
C THR A 47 -3.64 18.57 14.38
N ASN A 48 -2.59 18.38 15.20
CA ASN A 48 -2.66 17.80 16.53
C ASN A 48 -3.34 16.40 16.57
N ALA A 49 -2.76 15.46 15.80
CA ALA A 49 -3.24 14.06 15.69
C ALA A 49 -3.39 13.37 17.05
N ARG A 50 -2.56 13.73 18.02
CA ARG A 50 -2.58 13.16 19.39
C ARG A 50 -3.94 13.31 20.07
N THR A 51 -4.64 14.41 19.81
CA THR A 51 -5.94 14.73 20.45
C THR A 51 -7.13 14.55 19.52
N THR A 52 -6.92 14.59 18.20
CA THR A 52 -8.00 14.61 17.22
C THR A 52 -8.22 13.27 16.53
N LEU A 53 -7.22 12.40 16.54
CA LEU A 53 -7.28 11.10 15.84
C LEU A 53 -7.15 9.90 16.78
N LYS A 54 -7.73 8.79 16.35
CA LYS A 54 -7.43 7.47 16.92
C LYS A 54 -6.16 6.94 16.27
N PHE A 55 -5.01 7.47 16.65
CA PHE A 55 -3.73 7.10 16.06
C PHE A 55 -3.25 5.70 16.49
N ALA A 56 -3.65 5.23 17.66
CA ALA A 56 -3.23 3.91 18.14
C ALA A 56 -3.77 2.79 17.23
N GLY A 57 -2.90 1.82 16.91
CA GLY A 57 -3.23 0.69 16.05
C GLY A 57 -2.07 0.26 15.18
N ALA A 58 -2.30 -0.79 14.37
CA ALA A 58 -1.31 -1.32 13.43
C ALA A 58 -1.41 -0.63 12.08
N TYR A 59 -0.25 -0.37 11.50
CA TYR A 59 -0.08 0.23 10.17
C TYR A 59 0.88 -0.63 9.37
N ASN A 60 0.54 -0.93 8.13
CA ASN A 60 1.32 -1.78 7.24
C ASN A 60 1.83 -0.99 6.04
N GLN A 61 3.05 -1.29 5.64
CA GLN A 61 3.63 -0.86 4.38
C GLN A 61 4.11 -2.09 3.63
N THR A 62 3.78 -2.18 2.36
CA THR A 62 4.31 -3.23 1.47
C THR A 62 5.46 -2.64 0.67
N GLY A 63 6.65 -3.18 0.85
CA GLY A 63 7.82 -2.80 0.08
C GLY A 63 7.73 -3.24 -1.39
N ALA A 64 8.62 -2.73 -2.23
CA ALA A 64 8.70 -3.10 -3.64
C ALA A 64 9.02 -4.59 -3.85
N ASP A 65 9.61 -5.24 -2.87
CA ASP A 65 9.91 -6.68 -2.81
C ASP A 65 8.70 -7.53 -2.32
N GLY A 66 7.54 -6.92 -2.12
CA GLY A 66 6.32 -7.56 -1.62
C GLY A 66 6.33 -7.87 -0.12
N LYS A 67 7.40 -7.55 0.59
CA LYS A 67 7.46 -7.76 2.04
C LYS A 67 6.70 -6.69 2.79
N VAL A 68 6.03 -7.11 3.85
CA VAL A 68 5.26 -6.21 4.70
C VAL A 68 6.08 -5.81 5.92
N THR A 69 6.13 -4.51 6.17
CA THR A 69 6.63 -3.92 7.40
C THR A 69 5.45 -3.42 8.21
N THR A 70 5.40 -3.75 9.49
CA THR A 70 4.31 -3.33 10.38
C THR A 70 4.82 -2.37 11.45
N LEU A 71 4.13 -1.27 11.63
CA LEU A 71 4.31 -0.33 12.73
C LEU A 71 3.04 -0.30 13.57
N THR A 72 3.11 -0.75 14.82
CA THR A 72 2.00 -0.67 15.75
C THR A 72 2.26 0.45 16.75
N LEU A 73 1.34 1.39 16.86
CA LEU A 73 1.41 2.50 17.83
C LEU A 73 0.45 2.22 18.99
N GLY A 74 0.94 2.33 20.21
CA GLY A 74 0.17 2.26 21.43
C GLY A 74 -0.40 3.61 21.84
N ALA A 75 -1.49 3.62 22.58
CA ALA A 75 -2.05 4.84 23.15
C ALA A 75 -1.23 5.40 24.34
N ASP A 76 -0.32 4.60 24.84
CA ASP A 76 0.60 4.86 25.95
C ASP A 76 2.00 5.34 25.49
N ASP A 77 2.08 5.86 24.26
CA ASP A 77 3.31 6.32 23.61
C ASP A 77 4.36 5.19 23.40
N THR A 78 3.92 3.93 23.38
CA THR A 78 4.73 2.77 23.00
C THR A 78 4.58 2.43 21.53
N TYR A 79 5.56 1.73 20.96
CA TYR A 79 5.43 1.17 19.62
C TYR A 79 6.08 -0.22 19.51
N GLU A 80 5.63 -0.94 18.50
CA GLU A 80 6.26 -2.16 18.03
C GLU A 80 6.50 -2.04 16.52
N TRP A 81 7.74 -2.22 16.11
CA TRP A 81 8.17 -2.23 14.73
C TRP A 81 8.53 -3.65 14.31
N THR A 82 7.88 -4.17 13.29
CA THR A 82 8.24 -5.46 12.69
C THR A 82 8.71 -5.21 11.26
N GLY A 83 10.01 -5.37 11.05
CA GLY A 83 10.62 -5.22 9.73
C GLY A 83 10.34 -6.39 8.81
N ALA A 84 10.91 -6.34 7.61
CA ALA A 84 10.79 -7.39 6.58
C ALA A 84 11.39 -8.74 7.01
N ASP A 85 12.21 -8.78 8.05
CA ASP A 85 12.77 -9.99 8.69
C ASP A 85 11.82 -10.66 9.70
N GLY A 86 10.65 -10.05 9.95
CA GLY A 86 9.62 -10.54 10.86
C GLY A 86 9.99 -10.41 12.35
N LYS A 87 11.10 -9.74 12.69
CA LYS A 87 11.51 -9.57 14.09
C LYS A 87 10.93 -8.30 14.67
N PRO A 88 10.14 -8.39 15.76
CA PRO A 88 9.59 -7.21 16.39
C PRO A 88 10.65 -6.48 17.23
N VAL A 89 10.68 -5.18 17.10
CA VAL A 89 11.44 -4.25 17.96
C VAL A 89 10.45 -3.36 18.67
N LYS A 90 10.53 -3.29 19.98
CA LYS A 90 9.65 -2.47 20.82
C LYS A 90 10.41 -1.28 21.38
N GLY A 91 9.68 -0.18 21.56
CA GLY A 91 10.20 1.04 22.13
C GLY A 91 9.11 2.01 22.52
N THR A 92 9.54 3.21 22.86
CA THR A 92 8.65 4.34 23.11
C THR A 92 8.87 5.41 22.04
N PHE A 93 7.84 6.18 21.74
CA PHE A 93 7.97 7.32 20.86
C PHE A 93 7.69 8.61 21.61
N SER A 94 8.24 9.70 21.10
CA SER A 94 8.05 11.03 21.65
C SER A 94 7.28 11.90 20.67
N TRP A 95 6.33 12.67 21.18
CA TRP A 95 5.61 13.64 20.38
C TRP A 95 6.39 14.95 20.24
N TYR A 96 6.39 15.51 19.05
CA TYR A 96 6.80 16.89 18.85
C TYR A 96 5.67 17.87 19.30
N LYS A 97 6.03 19.15 19.47
CA LYS A 97 5.12 20.19 19.96
C LYS A 97 3.88 20.39 19.10
N ASP A 98 3.92 19.99 17.85
CA ASP A 98 2.79 20.07 16.91
C ASP A 98 1.70 19.03 17.19
N GLY A 99 1.97 18.05 18.02
CA GLY A 99 1.04 16.95 18.33
C GLY A 99 0.66 16.06 17.14
N SER A 100 1.37 16.20 16.02
CA SER A 100 1.12 15.43 14.79
C SER A 100 2.34 14.67 14.29
N THR A 101 3.50 14.96 14.87
CA THR A 101 4.77 14.35 14.53
C THR A 101 5.31 13.56 15.71
N ILE A 102 5.82 12.38 15.46
CA ILE A 102 6.45 11.51 16.47
C ILE A 102 7.87 11.16 16.07
N LEU A 103 8.71 10.91 17.07
CA LEU A 103 10.06 10.38 16.93
C LEU A 103 10.10 8.97 17.50
N LEU A 104 10.51 8.00 16.71
CA LEU A 104 10.83 6.64 17.12
C LEU A 104 12.32 6.48 17.32
N ASP A 105 12.75 5.94 18.45
CA ASP A 105 14.16 5.87 18.87
C ASP A 105 14.83 4.53 18.56
N ALA A 106 14.09 3.43 18.53
CA ALA A 106 14.71 2.10 18.46
C ALA A 106 15.18 1.76 17.04
N ALA A 107 16.21 0.93 17.01
CA ALA A 107 16.75 0.38 15.77
C ALA A 107 15.66 -0.35 14.95
N GLY A 108 15.69 -0.19 13.64
CA GLY A 108 14.71 -0.78 12.71
C GLY A 108 13.60 0.19 12.30
N GLY A 109 13.00 0.88 13.27
CA GLY A 109 11.98 1.90 13.01
C GLY A 109 12.45 3.33 13.25
N LYS A 110 13.71 3.54 13.58
CA LYS A 110 14.21 4.89 13.94
C LYS A 110 13.88 5.91 12.84
N GLY A 111 13.29 7.03 13.27
CA GLY A 111 12.96 8.12 12.36
C GLY A 111 11.86 9.02 12.86
N VAL A 112 11.54 10.02 12.06
CA VAL A 112 10.47 10.98 12.30
C VAL A 112 9.28 10.61 11.44
N TYR A 113 8.09 10.62 12.03
CA TYR A 113 6.86 10.21 11.37
C TYR A 113 5.75 11.22 11.60
N ALA A 114 4.99 11.53 10.56
CA ALA A 114 3.82 12.38 10.62
C ALA A 114 2.56 11.50 10.63
N ILE A 115 1.61 11.85 11.50
CA ILE A 115 0.36 11.08 11.70
C ILE A 115 -0.78 11.71 10.91
N ALA A 116 -1.47 10.88 10.14
CA ALA A 116 -2.67 11.22 9.40
C ALA A 116 -3.82 10.30 9.78
N ASP A 117 -5.03 10.61 9.32
CA ASP A 117 -6.17 9.71 9.56
C ASP A 117 -6.00 8.41 8.76
N GLY A 118 -5.83 7.31 9.47
CA GLY A 118 -5.59 5.99 8.87
C GLY A 118 -4.22 5.79 8.22
N ALA A 119 -3.27 6.73 8.37
CA ALA A 119 -1.94 6.58 7.81
C ALA A 119 -0.84 7.21 8.68
N VAL A 120 0.38 6.73 8.49
CA VAL A 120 1.60 7.28 9.09
C VAL A 120 2.62 7.45 7.98
N TYR A 121 3.26 8.62 7.91
CA TYR A 121 4.25 8.94 6.89
C TYR A 121 5.64 9.08 7.50
N LYS A 122 6.63 8.41 6.94
CA LYS A 122 8.03 8.66 7.28
C LYS A 122 8.49 9.95 6.63
N ILE A 123 9.03 10.87 7.41
CA ILE A 123 9.55 12.17 6.96
C ILE A 123 11.04 12.30 7.28
N ALA A 124 11.74 13.16 6.56
CA ALA A 124 13.17 13.34 6.74
C ALA A 124 13.51 13.90 8.13
N ASP A 125 12.75 14.90 8.55
CA ASP A 125 12.87 15.56 9.86
C ASP A 125 11.53 16.21 10.27
N LYS A 126 11.49 16.78 11.47
CA LYS A 126 10.28 17.42 12.04
C LYS A 126 9.78 18.64 11.25
N ASP A 127 10.66 19.29 10.49
CA ASP A 127 10.37 20.51 9.73
C ASP A 127 10.14 20.21 8.23
N ALA A 128 10.24 18.93 7.83
CA ALA A 128 10.01 18.50 6.46
C ALA A 128 8.58 18.81 5.99
N PRO A 129 8.37 19.10 4.69
CA PRO A 129 7.06 19.28 4.13
C PRO A 129 6.13 18.10 4.43
N ARG A 130 4.86 18.41 4.76
CA ARG A 130 3.83 17.42 5.09
C ARG A 130 2.88 17.15 3.93
N THR A 131 3.38 17.36 2.75
CA THR A 131 2.68 17.17 1.47
C THR A 131 3.62 16.54 0.47
N GLY A 132 3.07 15.97 -0.61
CA GLY A 132 3.88 15.36 -1.67
C GLY A 132 4.52 14.03 -1.25
N PHE A 133 3.89 13.30 -0.34
CA PHE A 133 4.34 11.96 0.06
C PHE A 133 4.25 10.98 -1.10
N THR A 134 5.09 9.97 -1.06
CA THR A 134 5.09 8.83 -1.97
C THR A 134 4.58 7.59 -1.25
N ALA A 135 4.13 6.59 -1.99
CA ALA A 135 3.57 5.37 -1.41
C ALA A 135 4.58 4.59 -0.53
N ASP A 136 5.86 4.68 -0.86
CA ASP A 136 6.96 4.07 -0.10
C ASP A 136 7.26 4.78 1.24
N GLN A 137 6.71 5.97 1.44
CA GLN A 137 6.80 6.70 2.72
C GLN A 137 5.59 6.47 3.62
N MET A 138 4.56 5.76 3.14
CA MET A 138 3.27 5.62 3.81
C MET A 138 3.07 4.23 4.40
N TRP A 139 2.71 4.17 5.66
CA TRP A 139 2.11 3.02 6.32
C TRP A 139 0.62 3.26 6.44
N SER A 140 -0.18 2.41 5.86
CA SER A 140 -1.64 2.47 5.95
C SER A 140 -2.15 1.64 7.11
N ARG A 141 -3.21 2.10 7.77
CA ARG A 141 -3.83 1.36 8.86
C ARG A 141 -4.22 -0.04 8.38
N ALA A 142 -3.78 -1.05 9.13
CA ALA A 142 -4.23 -2.41 8.89
C ALA A 142 -5.76 -2.50 9.04
N ALA A 143 -6.42 -3.18 8.10
CA ALA A 143 -7.83 -3.51 8.28
C ALA A 143 -8.00 -4.31 9.57
N PRO A 144 -9.06 -4.08 10.34
CA PRO A 144 -9.34 -4.93 11.50
C PRO A 144 -9.45 -6.38 11.02
N ALA A 145 -8.76 -7.29 11.71
CA ALA A 145 -8.94 -8.72 11.48
C ALA A 145 -10.41 -9.05 11.79
N MET A 146 -11.12 -9.56 10.77
CA MET A 146 -12.49 -10.07 10.92
C MET A 146 -12.46 -11.46 11.53
#